data_2752a4bb7d8ed0857bc6d4392e62e52c
#
_entry.id   2752a4bb7d8ed0857bc6d4392e62e52c
#
_cell.length_a   1.000
_cell.length_b   1.000
_cell.length_c   1.000
_cell.angle_alpha   90.00
_cell.angle_beta   90.00
_cell.angle_gamma   90.00
#
_symmetry.space_group_name_H-M   'P 1'
#
loop_
_entity.id
_entity.type
_entity.pdbx_description
1 polymer ?
#
loop_
_entity_poly.entity_id
_entity_poly.type
_entity_poly.pdbx_seq_one_letter_code
_entity_poly.pdbx_strand_id
1 'polypeptide(L)' 'MIAKPKKRSLSLKGHRTSVTLEDKFWEEFCKIACRKKISANELASQLDSTRELNSISLASLIRHLVLVDLLNRLEDH' A
#
# COMPACT_ATOMS: atom_id res chain seq x y z
N MET A 1 -21.66 -1.69 2.90
CA MET A 1 -21.31 -2.71 1.90
C MET A 1 -19.85 -2.59 1.52
N ILE A 2 -19.13 -3.70 1.48
CA ILE A 2 -17.72 -3.71 1.13
C ILE A 2 -17.55 -3.77 -0.38
N ALA A 3 -16.79 -2.82 -0.93
CA ALA A 3 -16.50 -2.81 -2.36
C ALA A 3 -15.60 -3.98 -2.73
N LYS A 4 -15.75 -4.50 -3.94
CA LYS A 4 -14.88 -5.56 -4.44
C LYS A 4 -13.47 -5.02 -4.64
N PRO A 5 -12.44 -5.84 -4.38
CA PRO A 5 -11.08 -5.43 -4.69
C PRO A 5 -10.92 -5.10 -6.17
N LYS A 6 -10.17 -4.06 -6.47
CA LYS A 6 -9.90 -3.65 -7.85
C LYS A 6 -8.43 -3.75 -8.14
N LYS A 7 -8.12 -4.04 -9.39
CA LYS A 7 -6.74 -4.11 -9.86
C LYS A 7 -6.16 -2.71 -9.98
N ARG A 8 -5.05 -2.47 -9.31
CA ARG A 8 -4.35 -1.18 -9.34
C ARG A 8 -2.99 -1.37 -10.00
N SER A 9 -2.72 -0.60 -11.03
CA SER A 9 -1.43 -0.66 -11.72
C SER A 9 -0.38 0.14 -10.95
N LEU A 10 0.80 -0.44 -10.81
CA LEU A 10 1.93 0.21 -10.14
C LEU A 10 3.16 0.06 -11.01
N SER A 11 4.07 1.03 -10.87
CA SER A 11 5.37 0.97 -11.53
C SER A 11 6.43 0.95 -10.44
N LEU A 12 7.15 -0.17 -10.34
CA LEU A 12 8.16 -0.38 -9.30
C LEU A 12 9.54 -0.50 -9.94
N LYS A 13 10.35 0.54 -9.79
CA LYS A 13 11.73 0.55 -10.28
C LYS A 13 11.83 0.09 -11.75
N GLY A 14 10.95 0.64 -12.58
CA GLY A 14 10.95 0.31 -14.00
C GLY A 14 10.16 -0.94 -14.39
N HIS A 15 9.60 -1.64 -13.43
CA HIS A 15 8.76 -2.81 -13.69
C HIS A 15 7.31 -2.48 -13.46
N ARG A 16 6.46 -2.92 -14.37
CA ARG A 16 5.02 -2.79 -14.19
C ARG A 16 4.50 -3.98 -13.40
N THR A 17 3.68 -3.70 -12.41
CA THR A 17 2.99 -4.74 -11.65
C THR A 17 1.59 -4.26 -11.33
N SER A 18 0.80 -5.11 -10.71
CA SER A 18 -0.51 -4.70 -10.26
C SER A 18 -0.79 -5.36 -8.91
N VAL A 19 -1.62 -4.68 -8.13
CA VAL A 19 -2.12 -5.22 -6.87
C VAL A 19 -3.64 -5.14 -6.90
N THR A 20 -4.28 -6.08 -6.26
CA THR A 20 -5.73 -6.08 -6.14
C THR A 20 -6.08 -5.63 -4.73
N LEU A 21 -6.69 -4.45 -4.64
CA LEU A 21 -6.99 -3.81 -3.35
C LEU A 21 -8.38 -3.21 -3.35
N GLU A 22 -9.02 -3.26 -2.21
CA GLU A 22 -10.26 -2.57 -1.97
C GLU A 22 -10.03 -1.05 -2.02
N ASP A 23 -11.07 -0.31 -2.44
CA ASP A 23 -10.96 1.14 -2.58
C ASP A 23 -10.44 1.83 -1.30
N LYS A 24 -10.95 1.40 -0.14
CA LYS A 24 -10.56 2.04 1.13
C LYS A 24 -9.07 1.85 1.44
N PHE A 25 -8.55 0.66 1.18
CA PHE A 25 -7.11 0.43 1.37
C PHE A 25 -6.28 1.26 0.40
N TRP A 26 -6.72 1.33 -0.85
CA TRP A 26 -6.00 2.12 -1.86
C TRP A 26 -6.01 3.60 -1.51
N GLU A 27 -7.18 4.13 -1.11
CA GLU A 27 -7.29 5.53 -0.72
C GLU A 27 -6.36 5.87 0.44
N GLU A 28 -6.36 5.03 1.49
CA GLU A 28 -5.50 5.25 2.65
C GLU A 28 -4.03 5.14 2.29
N PHE A 29 -3.69 4.20 1.43
CA PHE A 29 -2.33 4.05 0.95
C PHE A 29 -1.85 5.32 0.24
N CYS A 30 -2.69 5.87 -0.63
CA CYS A 30 -2.36 7.11 -1.34
C CYS A 30 -2.21 8.29 -0.37
N LYS A 31 -3.03 8.33 0.67
CA LYS A 31 -2.92 9.38 1.68
C LYS A 31 -1.61 9.29 2.45
N ILE A 32 -1.17 8.07 2.75
CA ILE A 32 0.13 7.86 3.42
C ILE A 32 1.25 8.39 2.54
N ALA A 33 1.23 8.03 1.26
CA ALA A 33 2.23 8.51 0.32
C ALA A 33 2.24 10.04 0.25
N CYS A 34 1.05 10.63 0.21
CA CYS A 34 0.91 12.09 0.16
C CYS A 34 1.53 12.74 1.40
N ARG A 35 1.27 12.20 2.60
CA ARG A 35 1.86 12.73 3.83
C ARG A 35 3.37 12.62 3.85
N LYS A 36 3.91 11.59 3.22
CA LYS A 36 5.36 11.40 3.09
C LYS A 36 5.95 12.19 1.94
N LYS A 37 5.11 12.87 1.16
CA LYS A 37 5.52 13.66 -0.01
C LYS A 37 6.21 12.81 -1.07
N ILE A 38 5.72 11.60 -1.28
CA ILE A 38 6.20 10.71 -2.34
C ILE A 38 4.98 10.17 -3.09
N SER A 39 5.23 9.58 -4.25
CA SER A 39 4.15 8.99 -5.04
C SER A 39 3.75 7.63 -4.47
N ALA A 40 2.55 7.16 -4.86
CA ALA A 40 2.12 5.83 -4.49
C ALA A 40 3.07 4.77 -5.05
N ASN A 41 3.60 4.99 -6.26
CA ASN A 41 4.59 4.08 -6.85
C ASN A 41 5.86 4.01 -6.00
N GLU A 42 6.33 5.15 -5.54
CA GLU A 42 7.52 5.19 -4.70
C GLU A 42 7.30 4.47 -3.37
N LEU A 43 6.14 4.72 -2.74
CA LEU A 43 5.82 4.05 -1.49
C LEU A 43 5.72 2.53 -1.69
N ALA A 44 5.09 2.11 -2.78
CA ALA A 44 4.98 0.68 -3.11
C ALA A 44 6.36 0.08 -3.36
N SER A 45 7.26 0.81 -4.01
CA SER A 45 8.63 0.35 -4.25
C SER A 45 9.38 0.15 -2.94
N GLN A 46 9.22 1.06 -1.99
CA GLN A 46 9.84 0.93 -0.68
C GLN A 46 9.34 -0.33 0.04
N LEU A 47 8.04 -0.58 0.00
CA LEU A 47 7.47 -1.78 0.60
C LEU A 47 7.97 -3.04 -0.08
N ASP A 48 7.98 -3.03 -1.40
CA ASP A 48 8.43 -4.20 -2.17
C ASP A 48 9.87 -4.58 -1.84
N SER A 49 10.71 -3.57 -1.61
CA SER A 49 12.11 -3.83 -1.29
C SER A 49 12.30 -4.43 0.10
N THR A 50 11.32 -4.33 0.98
CA THR A 50 11.42 -4.88 2.34
C THR A 50 10.93 -6.31 2.44
N ARG A 51 10.17 -6.80 1.44
CA ARG A 51 9.61 -8.15 1.55
C ARG A 51 10.64 -9.19 1.17
N GLU A 52 10.58 -10.31 1.87
CA GLU A 52 11.43 -11.43 1.56
C GLU A 52 10.84 -12.23 0.42
N LEU A 53 11.70 -12.93 -0.32
CA LEU A 53 11.27 -13.74 -1.44
C LEU A 53 10.22 -14.75 -1.00
N ASN A 54 9.09 -14.75 -1.71
CA ASN A 54 8.02 -15.74 -1.57
C ASN A 54 7.25 -15.72 -0.25
N SER A 55 7.44 -14.70 0.59
CA SER A 55 6.78 -14.73 1.89
C SER A 55 5.44 -14.03 1.92
N ILE A 56 5.35 -12.81 1.39
CA ILE A 56 4.13 -11.99 1.51
C ILE A 56 3.87 -11.26 0.20
N SER A 57 2.60 -11.20 -0.20
CA SER A 57 2.23 -10.44 -1.40
C SER A 57 2.33 -8.95 -1.13
N LEU A 58 2.53 -8.18 -2.19
CA LEU A 58 2.57 -6.72 -2.05
C LEU A 58 1.23 -6.18 -1.55
N ALA A 59 0.12 -6.74 -2.00
CA ALA A 59 -1.20 -6.34 -1.52
C ALA A 59 -1.32 -6.52 0.00
N SER A 60 -0.81 -7.63 0.53
CA SER A 60 -0.82 -7.87 1.98
C SER A 60 0.04 -6.86 2.72
N LEU A 61 1.20 -6.51 2.16
CA LEU A 61 2.07 -5.49 2.76
C LEU A 61 1.39 -4.13 2.80
N ILE A 62 0.69 -3.78 1.73
CA ILE A 62 -0.04 -2.50 1.68
C ILE A 62 -1.14 -2.47 2.74
N ARG A 63 -1.92 -3.55 2.86
CA ARG A 63 -2.96 -3.63 3.88
C ARG A 63 -2.39 -3.52 5.28
N HIS A 64 -1.27 -4.18 5.52
CA HIS A 64 -0.59 -4.13 6.81
C HIS A 64 -0.12 -2.70 7.12
N LEU A 65 0.50 -2.04 6.15
CA LEU A 65 0.96 -0.67 6.33
C LEU A 65 -0.20 0.27 6.69
N VAL A 66 -1.31 0.15 5.97
CA VAL A 66 -2.50 0.98 6.22
C VAL A 66 -3.02 0.74 7.64
N LEU A 67 -3.11 -0.51 8.04
CA LEU A 67 -3.60 -0.84 9.38
C LEU A 67 -2.69 -0.29 10.48
N VAL A 68 -1.38 -0.48 10.35
CA VAL A 68 -0.42 0.02 11.32
C VAL A 68 -0.48 1.54 11.39
N ASP A 69 -0.58 2.22 10.25
CA ASP A 69 -0.69 3.66 10.21
C ASP A 69 -1.93 4.16 10.96
N LEU A 70 -3.07 3.52 10.73
CA LEU A 70 -4.31 3.89 11.41
C LEU A 70 -4.21 3.67 12.91
N LEU A 71 -3.67 2.53 13.33
CA LEU A 71 -3.52 2.22 14.74
C LEU A 71 -2.62 3.22 15.45
N ASN A 72 -1.51 3.60 14.79
CA ASN A 72 -0.59 4.59 15.35
C ASN A 72 -1.27 5.95 15.51
N ARG A 73 -2.08 6.36 14.54
CA ARG A 73 -2.79 7.63 14.64
C ARG A 73 -3.84 7.63 15.75
N LEU A 74 -4.48 6.49 15.98
CA LEU A 74 -5.45 6.36 17.06
C LEU A 74 -4.77 6.44 18.42
N GLU A 75 -3.57 5.91 18.55
CA GLU A 75 -2.83 5.95 19.80
C GLU A 75 -2.30 7.34 20.13
N ASP A 76 -2.12 8.20 19.14
CA ASP A 76 -1.57 9.53 19.32
C ASP A 76 -2.60 10.56 19.77
N HIS A 77 -3.81 10.14 20.06
CA HIS A 77 -4.85 11.06 20.54
C HIS A 77 -4.97 11.08 22.06
#